data_61ee51b85a8b5554170554dd85552216
#
_entry.id   61ee51b85a8b5554170554dd85552216
#
_cell.length_a   1.000
_cell.length_b   1.000
_cell.length_c   1.000
_cell.angle_alpha   90.00
_cell.angle_beta   90.00
_cell.angle_gamma   90.00
#
_symmetry.space_group_name_H-M   'P 1'
#
loop_
_entity.id
_entity.type
_entity.pdbx_description
1 polymer ?
#
loop_
_entity_poly.entity_id
_entity_poly.type
_entity_poly.pdbx_seq_one_letter_code
_entity_poly.pdbx_strand_id
1 'polypeptide(L)'
;MTRLIVTRGLPASGKTTFARKLQPGVVRVNRDDLRRMLHGERLFTQWAEGQVTVVQRAQVEALLRARADVCVDDTNLRSRTLRDWAALAARFGASFEVHDFTDVPVDECVRRDAERPEQDRVGEEAIRRLHDRYLAGRKLPLPLPTIEPGGPATVYTPPPSADAPEIVLVDIDGTVALMAGRSPYDMSRVGEDQPNHAVIAAVRAMHSAGYGVVFCTGRDASCREQTTAWLDQHVGLPYLALHMRAVGDARRDSVVKREIFDREIRDRYRVVGVFDDRMQVVQMWRELGLTVFQVAEGDF
;
A
#
# COMPACT_ATOMS: atom_id res chain seq x y z
N MET A 1 16.10 2.43 19.01
CA MET A 1 15.41 2.57 17.70
C MET A 1 14.46 1.41 17.59
N THR A 2 13.20 1.63 17.26
CA THR A 2 12.18 0.57 17.09
C THR A 2 12.56 -0.33 15.92
N ARG A 3 12.29 -1.65 16.03
CA ARG A 3 12.65 -2.64 15.01
C ARG A 3 11.41 -3.35 14.48
N LEU A 4 11.37 -3.53 13.16
CA LEU A 4 10.49 -4.48 12.49
C LEU A 4 11.32 -5.65 11.97
N ILE A 5 11.19 -6.79 12.62
CA ILE A 5 11.88 -8.03 12.29
C ILE A 5 10.91 -8.90 11.48
N VAL A 6 11.36 -9.43 10.36
CA VAL A 6 10.55 -10.31 9.51
C VAL A 6 11.27 -11.64 9.33
N THR A 7 10.63 -12.75 9.66
CA THR A 7 11.18 -14.08 9.34
C THR A 7 10.83 -14.47 7.91
N ARG A 8 11.70 -15.23 7.25
CA ARG A 8 11.51 -15.68 5.86
C ARG A 8 11.92 -17.15 5.72
N GLY A 9 11.08 -18.02 5.13
CA GLY A 9 11.41 -19.42 4.91
C GLY A 9 10.18 -20.33 4.83
N LEU A 10 10.41 -21.60 4.51
CA LEU A 10 9.36 -22.62 4.43
C LEU A 10 8.69 -22.89 5.79
N PRO A 11 7.47 -23.44 5.84
CA PRO A 11 6.92 -23.98 7.07
C PRO A 11 7.93 -24.96 7.71
N ALA A 12 7.96 -25.02 9.03
CA ALA A 12 8.89 -25.84 9.82
C ALA A 12 10.41 -25.56 9.66
N SER A 13 10.81 -24.46 8.98
CA SER A 13 12.23 -24.09 8.85
C SER A 13 12.88 -23.54 10.13
N GLY A 14 12.12 -23.34 11.23
CA GLY A 14 12.64 -22.83 12.50
C GLY A 14 12.27 -21.38 12.83
N LYS A 15 11.57 -20.67 11.95
CA LYS A 15 11.14 -19.27 12.11
C LYS A 15 10.46 -19.00 13.45
N THR A 16 9.44 -19.79 13.77
CA THR A 16 8.66 -19.61 15.01
C THR A 16 9.49 -19.86 16.26
N THR A 17 10.42 -20.81 16.21
CA THR A 17 11.38 -21.05 17.30
C THR A 17 12.27 -19.83 17.52
N PHE A 18 12.75 -19.21 16.44
CA PHE A 18 13.50 -17.96 16.50
C PHE A 18 12.65 -16.83 17.07
N ALA A 19 11.46 -16.58 16.50
CA ALA A 19 10.59 -15.50 16.91
C ALA A 19 10.19 -15.57 18.40
N ARG A 20 9.94 -16.77 18.90
CA ARG A 20 9.63 -17.01 20.33
C ARG A 20 10.83 -16.71 21.26
N LYS A 21 12.06 -16.91 20.82
CA LYS A 21 13.26 -16.56 21.61
C LYS A 21 13.45 -15.05 21.80
N LEU A 22 12.82 -14.23 20.95
CA LEU A 22 12.86 -12.78 21.05
C LEU A 22 11.90 -12.23 22.11
N GLN A 23 10.92 -13.04 22.54
CA GLN A 23 9.95 -12.66 23.58
C GLN A 23 10.62 -12.71 24.98
N PRO A 24 10.17 -11.85 25.93
CA PRO A 24 9.06 -10.87 25.83
C PRO A 24 9.47 -9.52 25.22
N GLY A 25 10.74 -9.29 24.92
CA GLY A 25 11.23 -7.97 24.46
C GLY A 25 10.73 -7.55 23.08
N VAL A 26 10.29 -8.51 22.24
CA VAL A 26 9.75 -8.28 20.89
C VAL A 26 8.37 -8.88 20.78
N VAL A 27 7.40 -8.11 20.30
CA VAL A 27 6.03 -8.61 20.10
C VAL A 27 5.98 -9.45 18.83
N ARG A 28 5.58 -10.72 18.98
CA ARG A 28 5.42 -11.63 17.85
C ARG A 28 4.02 -11.51 17.26
N VAL A 29 3.92 -11.30 15.94
CA VAL A 29 2.68 -11.30 15.17
C VAL A 29 2.77 -12.43 14.14
N ASN A 30 1.78 -13.35 14.15
CA ASN A 30 1.78 -14.56 13.33
C ASN A 30 0.39 -14.84 12.76
N ARG A 31 0.31 -15.19 11.47
CA ARG A 31 -0.97 -15.41 10.78
C ARG A 31 -1.72 -16.65 11.29
N ASP A 32 -1.04 -17.72 11.69
CA ASP A 32 -1.72 -18.91 12.21
C ASP A 32 -2.40 -18.64 13.55
N ASP A 33 -1.75 -17.84 14.41
CA ASP A 33 -2.35 -17.40 15.69
C ASP A 33 -3.54 -16.47 15.42
N LEU A 34 -3.43 -15.58 14.44
CA LEU A 34 -4.54 -14.72 14.03
C LEU A 34 -5.72 -15.50 13.44
N ARG A 35 -5.47 -16.53 12.62
CA ARG A 35 -6.55 -17.40 12.12
C ARG A 35 -7.32 -18.04 13.26
N ARG A 36 -6.62 -18.61 14.25
CA ARG A 36 -7.25 -19.20 15.43
C ARG A 36 -8.02 -18.18 16.25
N MET A 37 -7.45 -17.01 16.45
CA MET A 37 -8.08 -15.91 17.21
C MET A 37 -9.36 -15.42 16.53
N LEU A 38 -9.34 -15.25 15.20
CA LEU A 38 -10.47 -14.68 14.45
C LEU A 38 -11.55 -15.71 14.13
N HIS A 39 -11.18 -16.97 13.88
CA HIS A 39 -12.07 -17.98 13.33
C HIS A 39 -12.19 -19.24 14.19
N GLY A 40 -11.51 -19.32 15.32
CA GLY A 40 -11.47 -20.52 16.17
C GLY A 40 -10.56 -21.63 15.65
N GLU A 41 -10.21 -21.61 14.37
CA GLU A 41 -9.38 -22.61 13.69
C GLU A 41 -8.47 -21.99 12.62
N ARG A 42 -7.61 -22.80 11.99
CA ARG A 42 -6.74 -22.37 10.87
C ARG A 42 -7.49 -22.40 9.54
N LEU A 43 -8.43 -21.47 9.35
CA LEU A 43 -9.22 -21.36 8.14
C LEU A 43 -8.43 -20.67 7.02
N PHE A 44 -8.40 -21.28 5.80
CA PHE A 44 -7.62 -20.84 4.65
C PHE A 44 -8.49 -20.39 3.46
N THR A 45 -9.73 -19.99 3.69
CA THR A 45 -10.57 -19.43 2.62
C THR A 45 -10.09 -18.05 2.23
N GLN A 46 -10.35 -17.62 0.99
CA GLN A 46 -9.97 -16.30 0.51
C GLN A 46 -10.52 -15.18 1.40
N TRP A 47 -11.75 -15.32 1.87
CA TRP A 47 -12.40 -14.38 2.78
C TRP A 47 -11.66 -14.29 4.13
N ALA A 48 -11.38 -15.42 4.78
CA ALA A 48 -10.66 -15.45 6.06
C ALA A 48 -9.23 -14.88 5.93
N GLU A 49 -8.52 -15.22 4.84
CA GLU A 49 -7.19 -14.68 4.57
C GLU A 49 -7.19 -13.16 4.39
N GLY A 50 -8.25 -12.60 3.80
CA GLY A 50 -8.45 -11.15 3.72
C GLY A 50 -8.49 -10.51 5.11
N GLN A 51 -9.31 -11.05 6.01
CA GLN A 51 -9.44 -10.55 7.40
C GLN A 51 -8.14 -10.69 8.19
N VAL A 52 -7.47 -11.84 8.09
CA VAL A 52 -6.17 -12.06 8.73
C VAL A 52 -5.13 -11.03 8.24
N THR A 53 -5.15 -10.70 6.95
CA THR A 53 -4.23 -9.71 6.38
C THR A 53 -4.49 -8.30 6.94
N VAL A 54 -5.75 -7.89 7.03
CA VAL A 54 -6.15 -6.59 7.60
C VAL A 54 -5.73 -6.50 9.07
N VAL A 55 -6.08 -7.51 9.88
CA VAL A 55 -5.77 -7.51 11.32
C VAL A 55 -4.27 -7.57 11.57
N GLN A 56 -3.53 -8.41 10.85
CA GLN A 56 -2.08 -8.48 10.97
C GLN A 56 -1.43 -7.11 10.71
N ARG A 57 -1.81 -6.47 9.62
CA ARG A 57 -1.27 -5.16 9.26
C ARG A 57 -1.59 -4.12 10.33
N ALA A 58 -2.84 -4.06 10.77
CA ALA A 58 -3.28 -3.12 11.80
C ALA A 58 -2.53 -3.31 13.13
N GLN A 59 -2.31 -4.57 13.54
CA GLN A 59 -1.53 -4.86 14.75
C GLN A 59 -0.07 -4.37 14.63
N VAL A 60 0.60 -4.70 13.52
CA VAL A 60 1.99 -4.27 13.30
C VAL A 60 2.08 -2.74 13.27
N GLU A 61 1.17 -2.05 12.58
CA GLU A 61 1.12 -0.59 12.54
C GLU A 61 0.91 0.03 13.93
N ALA A 62 -0.04 -0.49 14.70
CA ALA A 62 -0.32 0.00 16.06
C ALA A 62 0.88 -0.18 16.98
N LEU A 63 1.57 -1.33 16.91
CA LEU A 63 2.74 -1.62 17.72
C LEU A 63 3.93 -0.72 17.35
N LEU A 64 4.20 -0.53 16.06
CA LEU A 64 5.27 0.38 15.60
C LEU A 64 4.98 1.83 16.00
N ARG A 65 3.73 2.26 15.92
CA ARG A 65 3.30 3.59 16.42
C ARG A 65 3.54 3.74 17.93
N ALA A 66 3.32 2.67 18.69
CA ALA A 66 3.62 2.62 20.11
C ALA A 66 5.11 2.43 20.44
N ARG A 67 6.00 2.45 19.43
CA ARG A 67 7.44 2.24 19.57
C ARG A 67 7.85 0.87 20.11
N ALA A 68 7.03 -0.14 19.94
CA ALA A 68 7.35 -1.51 20.30
C ALA A 68 8.13 -2.21 19.16
N ASP A 69 9.09 -3.05 19.53
CA ASP A 69 9.77 -3.95 18.59
C ASP A 69 8.80 -5.07 18.19
N VAL A 70 8.74 -5.38 16.89
CA VAL A 70 7.78 -6.34 16.32
C VAL A 70 8.50 -7.39 15.49
N CYS A 71 8.11 -8.66 15.64
CA CYS A 71 8.52 -9.75 14.76
C CYS A 71 7.32 -10.32 14.00
N VAL A 72 7.31 -10.18 12.68
CA VAL A 72 6.35 -10.81 11.77
C VAL A 72 6.84 -12.22 11.45
N ASP A 73 6.24 -13.22 12.10
CA ASP A 73 6.63 -14.63 12.02
C ASP A 73 5.77 -15.37 11.01
N ASP A 74 6.08 -15.19 9.72
CA ASP A 74 5.40 -15.85 8.61
C ASP A 74 6.39 -16.37 7.56
N THR A 75 5.89 -17.01 6.50
CA THR A 75 6.75 -17.54 5.42
C THR A 75 7.47 -16.45 4.63
N ASN A 76 6.82 -15.32 4.39
CA ASN A 76 7.34 -14.09 3.73
C ASN A 76 8.22 -14.35 2.48
N LEU A 77 7.90 -15.39 1.70
CA LEU A 77 8.72 -15.84 0.56
C LEU A 77 8.65 -14.89 -0.64
N ARG A 78 7.57 -14.11 -0.75
CA ARG A 78 7.39 -13.17 -1.85
C ARG A 78 8.21 -11.90 -1.62
N SER A 79 9.04 -11.50 -2.58
CA SER A 79 9.81 -10.25 -2.51
C SER A 79 8.93 -9.01 -2.31
N ARG A 80 7.70 -9.02 -2.88
CA ARG A 80 6.72 -7.94 -2.67
C ARG A 80 6.35 -7.79 -1.19
N THR A 81 6.09 -8.91 -0.50
CA THR A 81 5.74 -8.88 0.94
C THR A 81 6.85 -8.27 1.78
N LEU A 82 8.12 -8.58 1.47
CA LEU A 82 9.25 -7.95 2.16
C LEU A 82 9.35 -6.46 1.88
N ARG A 83 9.12 -6.02 0.65
CA ARG A 83 9.07 -4.58 0.32
C ARG A 83 7.93 -3.87 1.03
N ASP A 84 6.75 -4.49 1.12
CA ASP A 84 5.59 -3.93 1.82
C ASP A 84 5.88 -3.75 3.33
N TRP A 85 6.57 -4.71 3.97
CA TRP A 85 7.01 -4.60 5.37
C TRP A 85 8.12 -3.56 5.56
N ALA A 86 9.09 -3.50 4.65
CA ALA A 86 10.16 -2.50 4.70
C ALA A 86 9.62 -1.07 4.56
N ALA A 87 8.68 -0.86 3.64
CA ALA A 87 8.00 0.43 3.49
C ALA A 87 7.23 0.81 4.76
N LEU A 88 6.60 -0.17 5.42
CA LEU A 88 5.91 0.05 6.69
C LEU A 88 6.90 0.44 7.79
N ALA A 89 8.03 -0.26 7.91
CA ALA A 89 9.08 0.07 8.88
C ALA A 89 9.58 1.51 8.68
N ALA A 90 9.91 1.87 7.44
CA ALA A 90 10.38 3.21 7.08
C ALA A 90 9.35 4.30 7.47
N ARG A 91 8.08 4.06 7.23
CA ARG A 91 6.97 4.96 7.59
C ARG A 91 6.95 5.31 9.09
N PHE A 92 7.28 4.35 9.95
CA PHE A 92 7.31 4.55 11.40
C PHE A 92 8.72 4.86 11.95
N GLY A 93 9.72 5.06 11.08
CA GLY A 93 11.10 5.28 11.49
C GLY A 93 11.71 4.09 12.25
N ALA A 94 11.24 2.88 11.96
CA ALA A 94 11.77 1.65 12.51
C ALA A 94 12.86 1.07 11.60
N SER A 95 13.88 0.42 12.18
CA SER A 95 14.78 -0.40 11.39
C SER A 95 14.08 -1.65 10.87
N PHE A 96 14.46 -2.09 9.67
CA PHE A 96 13.91 -3.28 9.02
C PHE A 96 14.95 -4.39 8.98
N GLU A 97 14.63 -5.54 9.57
CA GLU A 97 15.53 -6.69 9.67
C GLU A 97 14.85 -7.93 9.09
N VAL A 98 15.57 -8.72 8.28
CA VAL A 98 15.07 -10.00 7.76
C VAL A 98 15.92 -11.13 8.29
N HIS A 99 15.29 -12.07 9.02
CA HIS A 99 15.92 -13.32 9.41
C HIS A 99 15.50 -14.41 8.41
N ASP A 100 16.46 -14.83 7.60
CA ASP A 100 16.25 -15.73 6.47
C ASP A 100 16.55 -17.19 6.84
N PHE A 101 15.60 -18.07 6.54
CA PHE A 101 15.65 -19.52 6.73
C PHE A 101 15.36 -20.24 5.41
N THR A 102 15.58 -19.59 4.26
CA THR A 102 15.30 -20.19 2.95
C THR A 102 16.33 -21.22 2.53
N ASP A 103 17.47 -21.25 3.21
CA ASP A 103 18.56 -22.23 3.03
C ASP A 103 18.32 -23.56 3.78
N VAL A 104 17.32 -23.64 4.65
CA VAL A 104 16.95 -24.89 5.32
C VAL A 104 16.39 -25.85 4.27
N PRO A 105 16.99 -27.08 4.13
CA PRO A 105 16.56 -28.04 3.12
C PRO A 105 15.08 -28.39 3.23
N VAL A 106 14.40 -28.53 2.08
CA VAL A 106 12.97 -28.83 2.03
C VAL A 106 12.63 -30.13 2.75
N ASP A 107 13.47 -31.16 2.60
CA ASP A 107 13.25 -32.48 3.25
C ASP A 107 13.35 -32.36 4.78
N GLU A 108 14.22 -31.48 5.29
CA GLU A 108 14.30 -31.22 6.72
C GLU A 108 13.04 -30.47 7.22
N CYS A 109 12.50 -29.55 6.42
CA CYS A 109 11.23 -28.91 6.72
C CYS A 109 10.07 -29.91 6.77
N VAL A 110 10.01 -30.84 5.81
CA VAL A 110 8.99 -31.90 5.76
C VAL A 110 9.11 -32.80 6.98
N ARG A 111 10.32 -33.26 7.31
CA ARG A 111 10.58 -34.12 8.49
C ARG A 111 10.11 -33.42 9.78
N ARG A 112 10.50 -32.20 9.99
CA ARG A 112 10.11 -31.40 11.18
C ARG A 112 8.61 -31.14 11.24
N ASP A 113 7.96 -30.97 10.09
CA ASP A 113 6.51 -30.76 10.04
C ASP A 113 5.76 -32.03 10.44
N ALA A 114 6.24 -33.19 10.02
CA ALA A 114 5.66 -34.49 10.39
C ALA A 114 5.75 -34.82 11.90
N GLU A 115 6.71 -34.21 12.60
CA GLU A 115 6.88 -34.34 14.06
C GLU A 115 5.94 -33.43 14.87
N ARG A 116 5.22 -32.50 14.21
CA ARG A 116 4.27 -31.60 14.88
C ARG A 116 2.96 -32.31 15.23
N PRO A 117 2.22 -31.81 16.24
CA PRO A 117 0.83 -32.19 16.43
C PRO A 117 0.02 -32.04 15.14
N GLU A 118 -0.89 -32.95 14.86
CA GLU A 118 -1.63 -33.05 13.60
C GLU A 118 -2.31 -31.72 13.22
N GLN A 119 -2.93 -31.05 14.19
CA GLN A 119 -3.58 -29.75 14.01
C GLN A 119 -2.63 -28.59 13.61
N ASP A 120 -1.31 -28.78 13.78
CA ASP A 120 -0.28 -27.78 13.47
C ASP A 120 0.51 -28.10 12.20
N ARG A 121 0.27 -29.27 11.60
CA ARG A 121 0.95 -29.69 10.36
C ARG A 121 0.46 -28.88 9.18
N VAL A 122 1.39 -28.56 8.29
CA VAL A 122 1.12 -27.94 6.99
C VAL A 122 0.98 -29.00 5.90
N GLY A 123 1.70 -30.11 6.04
CA GLY A 123 1.74 -31.22 5.12
C GLY A 123 2.82 -31.11 4.05
N GLU A 124 3.40 -32.26 3.71
CA GLU A 124 4.51 -32.38 2.76
C GLU A 124 4.20 -31.74 1.41
N GLU A 125 3.03 -32.03 0.83
CA GLU A 125 2.63 -31.52 -0.48
C GLU A 125 2.62 -29.97 -0.51
N ALA A 126 2.09 -29.34 0.54
CA ALA A 126 2.03 -27.88 0.62
C ALA A 126 3.43 -27.27 0.80
N ILE A 127 4.30 -27.89 1.58
CA ILE A 127 5.69 -27.46 1.78
C ILE A 127 6.45 -27.56 0.46
N ARG A 128 6.35 -28.68 -0.27
CA ARG A 128 7.02 -28.88 -1.56
C ARG A 128 6.50 -27.91 -2.62
N ARG A 129 5.19 -27.66 -2.70
CA ARG A 129 4.62 -26.62 -3.59
C ARG A 129 5.19 -25.23 -3.32
N LEU A 130 5.38 -24.86 -2.04
CA LEU A 130 6.00 -23.57 -1.70
C LEU A 130 7.48 -23.56 -2.09
N HIS A 131 8.21 -24.65 -1.87
CA HIS A 131 9.60 -24.78 -2.30
C HIS A 131 9.72 -24.60 -3.81
N ASP A 132 8.97 -25.37 -4.59
CA ASP A 132 9.04 -25.35 -6.05
C ASP A 132 8.68 -23.99 -6.63
N ARG A 133 7.70 -23.33 -6.05
CA ARG A 133 7.26 -21.99 -6.49
C ARG A 133 8.27 -20.90 -6.17
N TYR A 134 8.96 -20.95 -5.04
CA TYR A 134 9.72 -19.82 -4.54
C TYR A 134 11.21 -20.05 -4.37
N LEU A 135 11.67 -21.30 -4.23
CA LEU A 135 13.05 -21.62 -3.87
C LEU A 135 13.76 -22.49 -4.90
N ALA A 136 13.07 -23.43 -5.57
CA ALA A 136 13.67 -24.37 -6.49
C ALA A 136 14.47 -23.66 -7.60
N GLY A 137 15.70 -24.11 -7.83
CA GLY A 137 16.59 -23.56 -8.85
C GLY A 137 17.14 -22.16 -8.55
N ARG A 138 16.95 -21.65 -7.35
CA ARG A 138 17.44 -20.32 -6.94
C ARG A 138 18.67 -20.42 -6.04
N LYS A 139 19.49 -19.38 -6.05
CA LYS A 139 20.59 -19.23 -5.08
C LYS A 139 20.00 -18.98 -3.69
N LEU A 140 20.38 -19.79 -2.72
CA LEU A 140 19.93 -19.69 -1.32
C LEU A 140 21.09 -19.26 -0.41
N PRO A 141 20.84 -18.51 0.68
CA PRO A 141 19.55 -17.92 1.00
C PRO A 141 19.10 -16.96 -0.10
N LEU A 142 17.78 -16.78 -0.26
CA LEU A 142 17.25 -15.90 -1.30
C LEU A 142 17.79 -14.47 -1.11
N PRO A 143 18.24 -13.80 -2.18
CA PRO A 143 18.67 -12.42 -2.05
C PRO A 143 17.52 -11.55 -1.49
N LEU A 144 17.88 -10.61 -0.63
CA LEU A 144 16.92 -9.59 -0.20
C LEU A 144 16.53 -8.75 -1.42
N PRO A 145 15.23 -8.44 -1.57
CA PRO A 145 14.83 -7.52 -2.62
C PRO A 145 15.52 -6.17 -2.38
N THR A 146 15.93 -5.52 -3.45
CA THR A 146 16.34 -4.12 -3.37
C THR A 146 15.18 -3.35 -2.75
N ILE A 147 15.38 -2.92 -1.53
CA ILE A 147 14.51 -2.00 -0.85
C ILE A 147 15.06 -0.67 -1.27
N GLU A 148 14.46 -0.07 -2.30
CA GLU A 148 14.69 1.35 -2.50
C GLU A 148 14.44 1.98 -1.13
N PRO A 149 15.39 2.70 -0.54
CA PRO A 149 15.08 3.50 0.61
C PRO A 149 13.99 4.44 0.12
N GLY A 150 12.75 4.12 0.38
CA GLY A 150 11.75 5.14 0.52
C GLY A 150 12.31 5.99 1.63
N GLY A 151 13.09 7.00 1.28
CA GLY A 151 13.52 8.01 2.22
C GLY A 151 12.27 8.42 2.99
N PRO A 152 12.38 8.80 4.28
CA PRO A 152 11.23 9.30 5.01
C PRO A 152 10.54 10.23 4.05
N ALA A 153 9.23 9.97 3.80
CA ALA A 153 8.48 10.73 2.81
C ALA A 153 8.81 12.18 3.11
N THR A 154 9.59 12.83 2.21
CA THR A 154 10.10 14.17 2.52
C THR A 154 8.84 14.99 2.69
N VAL A 155 8.54 15.37 3.94
CA VAL A 155 7.36 16.14 4.28
C VAL A 155 7.32 17.31 3.31
N TYR A 156 6.18 17.53 2.69
CA TYR A 156 6.02 18.62 1.76
C TYR A 156 6.25 19.95 2.50
N THR A 157 7.16 20.73 1.98
CA THR A 157 7.36 22.12 2.38
C THR A 157 6.94 22.98 1.20
N PRO A 158 6.01 23.92 1.39
CA PRO A 158 5.61 24.80 0.30
C PRO A 158 6.81 25.53 -0.30
N PRO A 159 6.80 25.79 -1.63
CA PRO A 159 7.84 26.57 -2.26
C PRO A 159 8.02 27.93 -1.55
N PRO A 160 9.28 28.38 -1.40
CA PRO A 160 9.57 29.63 -0.67
C PRO A 160 9.09 30.88 -1.40
N SER A 161 8.83 30.81 -2.71
CA SER A 161 8.31 31.92 -3.50
C SER A 161 6.93 32.33 -2.99
N ALA A 162 6.78 33.62 -2.67
CA ALA A 162 5.48 34.21 -2.31
C ALA A 162 4.47 34.15 -3.48
N ASP A 163 4.98 34.12 -4.71
CA ASP A 163 4.18 34.11 -5.94
C ASP A 163 3.73 32.69 -6.38
N ALA A 164 4.13 31.64 -5.64
CA ALA A 164 3.70 30.29 -5.97
C ALA A 164 2.18 30.17 -5.81
N PRO A 165 1.43 29.75 -6.88
CA PRO A 165 -0.01 29.66 -6.81
C PRO A 165 -0.48 28.73 -5.69
N GLU A 166 -1.45 29.15 -4.91
CA GLU A 166 -2.13 28.32 -3.93
C GLU A 166 -3.17 27.46 -4.64
N ILE A 167 -3.11 26.15 -4.43
CA ILE A 167 -3.96 25.18 -5.14
C ILE A 167 -4.65 24.21 -4.21
N VAL A 168 -5.77 23.67 -4.70
CA VAL A 168 -6.30 22.37 -4.28
C VAL A 168 -5.94 21.32 -5.32
N LEU A 169 -5.47 20.17 -4.86
CA LEU A 169 -5.20 19.01 -5.68
C LEU A 169 -6.42 18.10 -5.65
N VAL A 170 -6.90 17.66 -6.82
CA VAL A 170 -8.17 16.96 -6.93
C VAL A 170 -7.99 15.68 -7.74
N ASP A 171 -8.39 14.55 -7.16
CA ASP A 171 -8.54 13.30 -7.90
C ASP A 171 -9.83 13.27 -8.72
N ILE A 172 -9.94 12.34 -9.66
CA ILE A 172 -11.08 12.23 -10.57
C ILE A 172 -11.97 11.05 -10.18
N ASP A 173 -11.47 9.81 -10.33
CA ASP A 173 -12.26 8.59 -10.13
C ASP A 173 -12.56 8.33 -8.65
N GLY A 174 -13.85 8.20 -8.30
CA GLY A 174 -14.30 8.10 -6.91
C GLY A 174 -14.38 9.44 -6.19
N THR A 175 -13.83 10.50 -6.77
CA THR A 175 -13.78 11.86 -6.20
C THR A 175 -14.78 12.79 -6.90
N VAL A 176 -14.44 13.39 -8.03
CA VAL A 176 -15.37 14.23 -8.79
C VAL A 176 -16.21 13.42 -9.77
N ALA A 177 -15.74 12.24 -10.20
CA ALA A 177 -16.42 11.33 -11.13
C ALA A 177 -16.74 10.00 -10.44
N LEU A 178 -18.00 9.59 -10.46
CA LEU A 178 -18.47 8.30 -9.95
C LEU A 178 -18.60 7.31 -11.12
N MET A 179 -17.89 6.20 -11.06
CA MET A 179 -17.88 5.19 -12.11
C MET A 179 -19.28 4.60 -12.34
N ALA A 180 -19.82 4.75 -13.55
CA ALA A 180 -21.13 4.26 -13.94
C ALA A 180 -21.06 2.79 -14.43
N GLY A 181 -20.78 1.85 -13.53
CA GLY A 181 -20.80 0.41 -13.83
C GLY A 181 -19.70 -0.09 -14.77
N ARG A 182 -18.68 0.72 -15.08
CA ARG A 182 -17.48 0.30 -15.79
C ARG A 182 -16.44 -0.28 -14.83
N SER A 183 -15.55 -1.12 -15.34
CA SER A 183 -14.34 -1.51 -14.61
C SER A 183 -13.42 -0.29 -14.41
N PRO A 184 -12.71 -0.17 -13.26
CA PRO A 184 -11.68 0.87 -13.06
C PRO A 184 -10.57 0.87 -14.13
N TYR A 185 -10.40 -0.26 -14.83
CA TYR A 185 -9.40 -0.42 -15.89
C TYR A 185 -9.96 -0.18 -17.30
N ASP A 186 -11.27 0.04 -17.44
CA ASP A 186 -11.90 0.35 -18.73
C ASP A 186 -11.88 1.87 -18.96
N MET A 187 -10.83 2.33 -19.64
CA MET A 187 -10.64 3.75 -19.97
C MET A 187 -11.46 4.22 -21.18
N SER A 188 -12.10 3.31 -21.93
CA SER A 188 -12.88 3.66 -23.11
C SER A 188 -14.21 4.34 -22.78
N ARG A 189 -14.70 4.18 -21.55
CA ARG A 189 -16.01 4.66 -21.10
C ARG A 189 -15.95 5.73 -20.01
N VAL A 190 -14.79 6.39 -19.82
CA VAL A 190 -14.63 7.44 -18.79
C VAL A 190 -15.55 8.66 -18.98
N GLY A 191 -16.00 8.88 -20.22
CA GLY A 191 -16.95 9.94 -20.54
C GLY A 191 -18.39 9.68 -20.04
N GLU A 192 -18.71 8.45 -19.64
CA GLU A 192 -20.04 8.05 -19.13
C GLU A 192 -20.15 8.17 -17.60
N ASP A 193 -19.04 8.48 -16.90
CA ASP A 193 -19.03 8.58 -15.44
C ASP A 193 -19.97 9.68 -14.95
N GLN A 194 -20.66 9.40 -13.84
CA GLN A 194 -21.59 10.36 -13.25
C GLN A 194 -20.87 11.42 -12.42
N PRO A 195 -21.28 12.68 -12.47
CA PRO A 195 -20.67 13.73 -11.65
C PRO A 195 -21.02 13.56 -10.16
N ASN A 196 -20.03 13.67 -9.30
CA ASN A 196 -20.21 13.80 -7.85
C ASN A 196 -20.50 15.27 -7.52
N HIS A 197 -21.77 15.64 -7.58
CA HIS A 197 -22.19 17.04 -7.43
C HIS A 197 -21.73 17.67 -6.11
N ALA A 198 -21.69 16.92 -5.01
CA ALA A 198 -21.27 17.43 -3.72
C ALA A 198 -19.77 17.82 -3.70
N VAL A 199 -18.93 16.94 -4.23
CA VAL A 199 -17.48 17.20 -4.29
C VAL A 199 -17.19 18.31 -5.32
N ILE A 200 -17.85 18.27 -6.49
CA ILE A 200 -17.71 19.34 -7.51
C ILE A 200 -18.10 20.70 -6.92
N ALA A 201 -19.17 20.78 -6.15
CA ALA A 201 -19.57 22.03 -5.48
C ALA A 201 -18.50 22.52 -4.50
N ALA A 202 -17.89 21.62 -3.72
CA ALA A 202 -16.80 21.96 -2.81
C ALA A 202 -15.55 22.46 -3.57
N VAL A 203 -15.16 21.80 -4.65
CA VAL A 203 -14.04 22.22 -5.51
C VAL A 203 -14.30 23.59 -6.14
N ARG A 204 -15.52 23.83 -6.62
CA ARG A 204 -15.94 25.15 -7.15
C ARG A 204 -15.89 26.24 -6.08
N ALA A 205 -16.28 25.94 -4.85
CA ALA A 205 -16.21 26.88 -3.73
C ALA A 205 -14.75 27.25 -3.41
N MET A 206 -13.83 26.27 -3.40
CA MET A 206 -12.40 26.52 -3.24
C MET A 206 -11.85 27.40 -4.37
N HIS A 207 -12.24 27.12 -5.61
CA HIS A 207 -11.83 27.94 -6.76
C HIS A 207 -12.38 29.38 -6.62
N SER A 208 -13.63 29.54 -6.23
CA SER A 208 -14.24 30.88 -6.01
C SER A 208 -13.59 31.65 -4.87
N ALA A 209 -12.98 30.94 -3.90
CA ALA A 209 -12.17 31.54 -2.84
C ALA A 209 -10.75 31.96 -3.28
N GLY A 210 -10.40 31.76 -4.56
CA GLY A 210 -9.12 32.16 -5.14
C GLY A 210 -8.09 31.06 -5.30
N TYR A 211 -8.38 29.83 -4.90
CA TYR A 211 -7.44 28.73 -5.07
C TYR A 211 -7.45 28.19 -6.50
N GLY A 212 -6.28 27.94 -7.06
CA GLY A 212 -6.15 27.22 -8.33
C GLY A 212 -6.55 25.75 -8.16
N VAL A 213 -7.00 25.13 -9.24
CA VAL A 213 -7.32 23.69 -9.25
C VAL A 213 -6.31 22.95 -10.12
N VAL A 214 -5.74 21.87 -9.58
CA VAL A 214 -4.89 20.94 -10.31
C VAL A 214 -5.48 19.53 -10.17
N PHE A 215 -5.73 18.87 -11.28
CA PHE A 215 -6.17 17.47 -11.26
C PHE A 215 -4.98 16.52 -11.30
N CYS A 216 -5.01 15.47 -10.46
CA CYS A 216 -4.01 14.42 -10.42
C CYS A 216 -4.72 13.06 -10.29
N THR A 217 -4.72 12.29 -11.38
CA THR A 217 -5.53 11.07 -11.48
C THR A 217 -4.72 9.85 -11.84
N GLY A 218 -5.20 8.68 -11.40
CA GLY A 218 -4.73 7.37 -11.84
C GLY A 218 -5.20 6.96 -13.22
N ARG A 219 -6.05 7.72 -13.90
CA ARG A 219 -6.44 7.44 -15.28
C ARG A 219 -5.24 7.45 -16.20
N ASP A 220 -5.21 6.50 -17.11
CA ASP A 220 -4.19 6.39 -18.16
C ASP A 220 -4.31 7.56 -19.15
N ALA A 221 -3.17 8.12 -19.58
CA ALA A 221 -3.13 9.26 -20.48
C ALA A 221 -3.73 8.99 -21.88
N SER A 222 -4.02 7.72 -22.23
CA SER A 222 -4.74 7.39 -23.46
C SER A 222 -6.16 7.94 -23.50
N CYS A 223 -6.80 8.15 -22.33
CA CYS A 223 -8.15 8.72 -22.27
C CYS A 223 -8.16 10.23 -21.94
N ARG A 224 -7.05 10.93 -22.18
CA ARG A 224 -6.90 12.37 -21.82
C ARG A 224 -7.99 13.24 -22.44
N GLU A 225 -8.25 13.09 -23.72
CA GLU A 225 -9.24 13.91 -24.43
C GLU A 225 -10.65 13.73 -23.84
N GLN A 226 -11.06 12.48 -23.60
CA GLN A 226 -12.35 12.17 -22.99
C GLN A 226 -12.43 12.70 -21.56
N THR A 227 -11.35 12.59 -20.79
CA THR A 227 -11.28 13.11 -19.42
C THR A 227 -11.38 14.63 -19.40
N THR A 228 -10.69 15.34 -20.30
CA THR A 228 -10.77 16.79 -20.45
C THR A 228 -12.19 17.22 -20.79
N ALA A 229 -12.80 16.60 -21.82
CA ALA A 229 -14.19 16.92 -22.22
C ALA A 229 -15.17 16.69 -21.06
N TRP A 230 -14.97 15.61 -20.28
CA TRP A 230 -15.80 15.33 -19.11
C TRP A 230 -15.64 16.41 -18.02
N LEU A 231 -14.41 16.82 -17.73
CA LEU A 231 -14.13 17.89 -16.75
C LEU A 231 -14.73 19.22 -17.19
N ASP A 232 -14.60 19.59 -18.45
CA ASP A 232 -15.16 20.82 -19.01
C ASP A 232 -16.69 20.83 -18.90
N GLN A 233 -17.34 19.69 -19.18
CA GLN A 233 -18.78 19.54 -19.13
C GLN A 233 -19.34 19.56 -17.70
N HIS A 234 -18.72 18.82 -16.78
CA HIS A 234 -19.29 18.53 -15.46
C HIS A 234 -18.69 19.36 -14.32
N VAL A 235 -17.40 19.65 -14.37
CA VAL A 235 -16.76 20.52 -13.38
C VAL A 235 -16.85 21.97 -13.80
N GLY A 236 -16.61 22.29 -15.07
CA GLY A 236 -16.93 23.58 -15.69
C GLY A 236 -16.22 24.76 -15.06
N LEU A 237 -14.96 24.61 -14.64
CA LEU A 237 -14.12 25.69 -14.15
C LEU A 237 -12.71 25.59 -14.78
N PRO A 238 -11.99 26.71 -14.93
CA PRO A 238 -10.62 26.67 -15.38
C PRO A 238 -9.72 25.95 -14.32
N TYR A 239 -8.82 25.11 -14.80
CA TYR A 239 -7.82 24.44 -13.96
C TYR A 239 -6.41 24.67 -14.50
N LEU A 240 -5.42 24.65 -13.62
CA LEU A 240 -4.04 24.98 -13.96
C LEU A 240 -3.32 23.81 -14.68
N ALA A 241 -3.65 22.58 -14.30
CA ALA A 241 -3.05 21.39 -14.90
C ALA A 241 -3.93 20.14 -14.71
N LEU A 242 -3.76 19.16 -15.62
CA LEU A 242 -4.28 17.80 -15.54
C LEU A 242 -3.10 16.83 -15.66
N HIS A 243 -2.73 16.21 -14.54
CA HIS A 243 -1.69 15.19 -14.49
C HIS A 243 -2.34 13.80 -14.47
N MET A 244 -1.90 12.96 -15.39
CA MET A 244 -2.43 11.62 -15.60
C MET A 244 -1.29 10.60 -15.56
N ARG A 245 -1.63 9.36 -15.24
CA ARG A 245 -0.75 8.21 -15.31
C ARG A 245 -0.19 8.04 -16.74
N ALA A 246 1.08 7.65 -16.87
CA ALA A 246 1.63 7.31 -18.17
C ALA A 246 0.96 6.08 -18.77
N VAL A 247 0.84 6.04 -20.10
CA VAL A 247 0.27 4.89 -20.83
C VAL A 247 1.03 3.61 -20.49
N GLY A 248 0.29 2.56 -20.09
CA GLY A 248 0.87 1.26 -19.76
C GLY A 248 1.53 1.16 -18.37
N ASP A 249 1.51 2.19 -17.55
CA ASP A 249 2.03 2.13 -16.19
C ASP A 249 1.05 1.37 -15.26
N ALA A 250 1.38 0.13 -14.92
CA ALA A 250 0.57 -0.74 -14.07
C ALA A 250 0.93 -0.68 -12.56
N ARG A 251 1.75 0.30 -12.15
CA ARG A 251 2.12 0.46 -10.74
C ARG A 251 0.94 0.91 -9.88
N ARG A 252 1.08 0.80 -8.57
CA ARG A 252 0.05 1.28 -7.62
C ARG A 252 -0.21 2.77 -7.79
N ASP A 253 -1.44 3.19 -7.63
CA ASP A 253 -1.88 4.56 -7.80
C ASP A 253 -1.15 5.54 -6.86
N SER A 254 -0.96 5.15 -5.60
CA SER A 254 -0.20 5.92 -4.63
C SER A 254 1.27 6.15 -5.04
N VAL A 255 1.89 5.22 -5.75
CA VAL A 255 3.26 5.36 -6.27
C VAL A 255 3.28 6.35 -7.43
N VAL A 256 2.35 6.19 -8.37
CA VAL A 256 2.24 7.05 -9.56
C VAL A 256 1.92 8.49 -9.19
N LYS A 257 0.89 8.70 -8.35
CA LYS A 257 0.50 10.05 -7.90
C LYS A 257 1.61 10.71 -7.07
N ARG A 258 2.36 9.94 -6.25
CA ARG A 258 3.51 10.45 -5.53
C ARG A 258 4.61 10.95 -6.48
N GLU A 259 4.94 10.18 -7.50
CA GLU A 259 5.95 10.55 -8.50
C GLU A 259 5.51 11.78 -9.32
N ILE A 260 4.24 11.86 -9.70
CA ILE A 260 3.66 13.05 -10.33
C ILE A 260 3.80 14.26 -9.41
N PHE A 261 3.45 14.11 -8.13
CA PHE A 261 3.56 15.17 -7.14
C PHE A 261 5.00 15.69 -7.02
N ASP A 262 5.96 14.78 -6.86
CA ASP A 262 7.37 15.17 -6.68
C ASP A 262 7.94 15.86 -7.92
N ARG A 263 7.51 15.48 -9.12
CA ARG A 263 8.02 16.01 -10.40
C ARG A 263 7.32 17.28 -10.85
N GLU A 264 5.98 17.37 -10.67
CA GLU A 264 5.18 18.39 -11.33
C GLU A 264 4.53 19.40 -10.37
N ILE A 265 4.42 19.07 -9.08
CA ILE A 265 3.59 19.83 -8.14
C ILE A 265 4.42 20.42 -7.01
N ARG A 266 5.28 19.62 -6.38
CA ARG A 266 6.00 19.93 -5.14
C ARG A 266 6.65 21.31 -5.12
N ASP A 267 7.39 21.65 -6.16
CA ASP A 267 8.20 22.87 -6.23
C ASP A 267 7.53 24.01 -6.99
N ARG A 268 6.32 23.78 -7.52
CA ARG A 268 5.60 24.74 -8.37
C ARG A 268 4.41 25.41 -7.67
N TYR A 269 3.77 24.68 -6.75
CA TYR A 269 2.50 25.10 -6.18
C TYR A 269 2.52 25.04 -4.66
N ARG A 270 1.73 25.90 -4.04
CA ARG A 270 1.42 25.87 -2.62
C ARG A 270 0.12 25.07 -2.42
N VAL A 271 0.25 23.77 -2.08
CA VAL A 271 -0.91 22.88 -1.91
C VAL A 271 -1.58 23.13 -0.57
N VAL A 272 -2.80 23.65 -0.58
CA VAL A 272 -3.60 23.96 0.63
C VAL A 272 -4.46 22.77 1.05
N GLY A 273 -4.81 21.88 0.12
CA GLY A 273 -5.58 20.67 0.43
C GLY A 273 -5.69 19.73 -0.77
N VAL A 274 -6.04 18.49 -0.49
CA VAL A 274 -6.21 17.42 -1.48
C VAL A 274 -7.59 16.79 -1.33
N PHE A 275 -8.31 16.62 -2.43
CA PHE A 275 -9.54 15.83 -2.50
C PHE A 275 -9.21 14.47 -3.11
N ASP A 276 -9.42 13.38 -2.38
CA ASP A 276 -9.17 12.01 -2.84
C ASP A 276 -10.07 11.03 -2.05
N ASP A 277 -10.42 9.89 -2.61
CA ASP A 277 -11.27 8.87 -1.98
C ASP A 277 -10.46 7.65 -1.53
N ARG A 278 -9.46 7.24 -2.33
CA ARG A 278 -8.79 5.97 -2.18
C ARG A 278 -7.83 5.95 -0.98
N MET A 279 -8.10 5.11 0.02
CA MET A 279 -7.38 5.07 1.29
C MET A 279 -5.85 5.01 1.14
N GLN A 280 -5.32 4.18 0.23
CA GLN A 280 -3.87 4.07 0.00
C GLN A 280 -3.24 5.37 -0.53
N VAL A 281 -4.00 6.18 -1.28
CA VAL A 281 -3.56 7.47 -1.82
C VAL A 281 -3.70 8.55 -0.75
N VAL A 282 -4.83 8.56 -0.05
CA VAL A 282 -5.07 9.45 1.11
C VAL A 282 -3.97 9.30 2.17
N GLN A 283 -3.56 8.06 2.47
CA GLN A 283 -2.44 7.82 3.39
C GLN A 283 -1.13 8.41 2.86
N MET A 284 -0.84 8.24 1.58
CA MET A 284 0.36 8.79 0.95
C MET A 284 0.36 10.33 1.01
N TRP A 285 -0.76 10.99 0.75
CA TRP A 285 -0.87 12.44 0.89
C TRP A 285 -0.67 12.92 2.34
N ARG A 286 -1.25 12.21 3.31
CA ARG A 286 -1.07 12.50 4.74
C ARG A 286 0.37 12.29 5.20
N GLU A 287 1.08 11.29 4.67
CA GLU A 287 2.51 11.06 4.92
C GLU A 287 3.39 12.20 4.40
N LEU A 288 2.94 12.87 3.35
CA LEU A 288 3.56 14.11 2.86
C LEU A 288 3.26 15.34 3.75
N GLY A 289 2.41 15.21 4.76
CA GLY A 289 1.98 16.31 5.62
C GLY A 289 0.86 17.16 5.01
N LEU A 290 0.22 16.71 3.91
CA LEU A 290 -0.87 17.43 3.26
C LEU A 290 -2.20 17.22 4.00
N THR A 291 -3.02 18.28 4.04
CA THR A 291 -4.41 18.18 4.47
C THR A 291 -5.23 17.48 3.41
N VAL A 292 -5.97 16.41 3.80
CA VAL A 292 -6.77 15.62 2.86
C VAL A 292 -8.25 15.66 3.24
N PHE A 293 -9.06 16.10 2.30
CA PHE A 293 -10.51 15.96 2.30
C PHE A 293 -10.84 14.59 1.67
N GLN A 294 -10.93 13.57 2.52
CA GLN A 294 -11.30 12.24 2.06
C GLN A 294 -12.80 12.20 1.79
N VAL A 295 -13.19 12.04 0.52
CA VAL A 295 -14.58 12.23 0.06
C VAL A 295 -15.41 10.94 0.09
N ALA A 296 -14.77 9.79 0.19
CA ALA A 296 -15.40 8.49 0.35
C ALA A 296 -14.45 7.51 1.02
N GLU A 297 -14.98 6.39 1.55
CA GLU A 297 -14.17 5.25 1.99
C GLU A 297 -13.87 4.38 0.77
N GLY A 298 -12.73 4.59 0.14
CA GLY A 298 -12.28 3.83 -1.02
C GLY A 298 -11.21 2.81 -0.65
N ASP A 299 -11.59 1.56 -0.47
CA ASP A 299 -10.66 0.45 -0.15
C ASP A 299 -10.71 -0.63 -1.25
N PHE A 300 -10.45 -0.22 -2.51
CA PHE A 300 -10.43 -1.13 -3.68
C PHE A 300 -9.18 -0.97 -4.53
#